data_dd9d8a4b7f3e5f77060b6d0f704d6142
#
_entry.id   dd9d8a4b7f3e5f77060b6d0f704d6142
#
_cell.length_a   1.000
_cell.length_b   1.000
_cell.length_c   1.000
_cell.angle_alpha   90.00
_cell.angle_beta   90.00
_cell.angle_gamma   90.00
#
_symmetry.space_group_name_H-M   'P 1'
#
loop_
_entity.id
_entity.type
_entity.pdbx_description
1 polymer ?
#
loop_
_entity_poly.entity_id
_entity_poly.type
_entity_poly.pdbx_seq_one_letter_code
_entity_poly.pdbx_strand_id
1 'polypeptide(L)'
;LERLGWRISEQSELMCRSLPGVYLITDRHQIHKKKTLLETVDELLQAGLRMIQLREKDLSAAELYPLAKELRCLTHQYHSLLLINDRVDLAQAVNADGVHLGHHSLPIDVARKVIGSKLLIGASTHSHSEITRAYEQGADFVTYGPVYFTPSKAPYGKPVGLQSLQDICKYAPLPVYALGGVKTENALETLQSGVAGIAAISALLSTPSPAQAYANLTKVLIQHKKS
;
A
#
# COMPACT_ATOMS: atom_id res chain seq x y z
N LEU A 1 3.93 27.82 -20.54
CA LEU A 1 3.23 27.10 -19.48
C LEU A 1 4.28 26.54 -18.52
N GLU A 2 4.64 27.36 -17.54
CA GLU A 2 5.56 26.98 -16.47
C GLU A 2 4.93 25.85 -15.66
N ARG A 3 5.58 24.68 -15.71
CA ARG A 3 5.28 23.55 -14.83
C ARG A 3 5.49 24.04 -13.40
N LEU A 4 4.42 24.02 -12.60
CA LEU A 4 4.48 24.20 -11.16
C LEU A 4 5.60 23.31 -10.63
N GLY A 5 6.67 23.94 -10.07
CA GLY A 5 7.95 23.32 -9.77
C GLY A 5 7.94 22.42 -8.52
N TRP A 6 7.14 21.38 -8.53
CA TRP A 6 7.24 20.28 -7.59
C TRP A 6 8.22 19.26 -8.16
N ARG A 7 9.52 19.59 -8.10
CA ARG A 7 10.53 18.54 -8.25
C ARG A 7 10.34 17.57 -7.09
N ILE A 8 10.03 16.32 -7.41
CA ILE A 8 10.25 15.20 -6.50
C ILE A 8 11.68 15.36 -6.01
N SER A 9 11.90 15.44 -4.68
CA SER A 9 13.27 15.54 -4.16
C SER A 9 14.05 14.30 -4.62
N GLU A 10 15.34 14.41 -4.89
CA GLU A 10 16.17 13.24 -5.28
C GLU A 10 15.99 12.07 -4.31
N GLN A 11 15.69 12.37 -3.06
CA GLN A 11 15.44 11.39 -2.00
C GLN A 11 14.08 10.68 -2.19
N SER A 12 13.03 11.36 -2.68
CA SER A 12 11.74 10.74 -3.00
C SER A 12 11.79 9.98 -4.34
N GLU A 13 12.57 10.42 -5.32
CA GLU A 13 12.86 9.64 -6.53
C GLU A 13 13.63 8.35 -6.22
N LEU A 14 14.61 8.40 -5.31
CA LEU A 14 15.35 7.22 -4.87
C LEU A 14 14.44 6.25 -4.10
N MET A 15 13.56 6.75 -3.24
CA MET A 15 12.58 5.93 -2.51
C MET A 15 11.55 5.29 -3.45
N CYS A 16 11.03 6.01 -4.45
CA CYS A 16 10.09 5.46 -5.42
C CYS A 16 10.71 4.38 -6.31
N ARG A 17 12.00 4.47 -6.63
CA ARG A 17 12.74 3.45 -7.40
C ARG A 17 12.98 2.14 -6.63
N SER A 18 12.79 2.14 -5.31
CA SER A 18 13.07 1.00 -4.42
C SER A 18 11.90 0.63 -3.50
N LEU A 19 10.66 0.99 -3.85
CA LEU A 19 9.51 0.61 -3.03
C LEU A 19 9.42 -0.91 -2.86
N PRO A 20 9.10 -1.42 -1.64
CA PRO A 20 9.03 -2.85 -1.35
C PRO A 20 7.98 -3.57 -2.21
N GLY A 21 8.28 -4.80 -2.65
CA GLY A 21 7.39 -5.58 -3.52
C GLY A 21 6.09 -6.06 -2.85
N VAL A 22 6.01 -6.00 -1.52
CA VAL A 22 4.79 -6.35 -0.76
C VAL A 22 4.38 -5.17 0.11
N TYR A 23 3.13 -4.76 -0.01
CA TYR A 23 2.50 -3.69 0.75
C TYR A 23 1.36 -4.26 1.60
N LEU A 24 1.56 -4.39 2.90
CA LEU A 24 0.50 -4.80 3.83
C LEU A 24 -0.46 -3.64 4.07
N ILE A 25 -1.75 -3.90 3.97
CA ILE A 25 -2.80 -2.99 4.42
C ILE A 25 -3.48 -3.64 5.62
N THR A 26 -3.54 -2.97 6.77
CA THR A 26 -4.12 -3.54 7.98
C THR A 26 -5.65 -3.54 7.92
N ASP A 27 -6.21 -4.55 8.56
CA ASP A 27 -7.63 -4.68 8.90
C ASP A 27 -7.71 -5.66 10.09
N ARG A 28 -7.79 -5.14 11.32
CA ARG A 28 -7.76 -5.97 12.53
C ARG A 28 -8.90 -6.98 12.61
N HIS A 29 -10.01 -6.75 11.91
CA HIS A 29 -11.12 -7.69 11.85
C HIS A 29 -10.84 -8.93 11.01
N GLN A 30 -9.80 -8.89 10.17
CA GLN A 30 -9.36 -10.02 9.35
C GLN A 30 -8.21 -10.83 9.97
N ILE A 31 -7.74 -10.44 11.15
CA ILE A 31 -6.66 -11.15 11.83
C ILE A 31 -7.16 -12.49 12.37
N HIS A 32 -6.33 -13.51 12.25
CA HIS A 32 -6.63 -14.83 12.80
C HIS A 32 -6.85 -14.76 14.31
N LYS A 33 -7.94 -15.36 14.80
CA LYS A 33 -8.56 -15.21 16.13
C LYS A 33 -7.64 -15.34 17.37
N LYS A 34 -6.39 -15.76 17.22
CA LYS A 34 -5.45 -15.97 18.34
C LYS A 34 -4.39 -14.88 18.45
N LYS A 35 -4.41 -13.85 17.61
CA LYS A 35 -3.37 -12.81 17.56
C LYS A 35 -3.97 -11.41 17.55
N THR A 36 -3.22 -10.47 18.09
CA THR A 36 -3.49 -9.02 17.94
C THR A 36 -2.90 -8.49 16.64
N LEU A 37 -3.25 -7.26 16.28
CA LEU A 37 -2.67 -6.58 15.11
C LEU A 37 -1.15 -6.42 15.27
N LEU A 38 -0.70 -5.97 16.43
CA LEU A 38 0.72 -5.74 16.70
C LEU A 38 1.55 -7.01 16.65
N GLU A 39 1.08 -8.10 17.28
CA GLU A 39 1.73 -9.41 17.20
C GLU A 39 1.83 -9.93 15.76
N THR A 40 0.75 -9.76 14.98
CA THR A 40 0.74 -10.18 13.57
C THR A 40 1.69 -9.35 12.72
N VAL A 41 1.73 -8.05 12.95
CA VAL A 41 2.64 -7.14 12.22
C VAL A 41 4.08 -7.40 12.62
N ASP A 42 4.38 -7.60 13.89
CA ASP A 42 5.74 -7.93 14.36
C ASP A 42 6.25 -9.22 13.71
N GLU A 43 5.44 -10.28 13.67
CA GLU A 43 5.77 -11.53 12.97
C GLU A 43 6.08 -11.31 11.47
N LEU A 44 5.31 -10.47 10.80
CA LEU A 44 5.53 -10.12 9.39
C LEU A 44 6.80 -9.28 9.18
N LEU A 45 7.08 -8.34 10.08
CA LEU A 45 8.29 -7.53 10.06
C LEU A 45 9.55 -8.38 10.27
N GLN A 46 9.51 -9.31 11.22
CA GLN A 46 10.57 -10.31 11.43
C GLN A 46 10.80 -11.17 10.19
N ALA A 47 9.72 -11.54 9.49
CA ALA A 47 9.81 -12.29 8.22
C ALA A 47 10.32 -11.45 7.04
N GLY A 48 10.52 -10.13 7.20
CA GLY A 48 11.10 -9.25 6.19
C GLY A 48 10.12 -8.31 5.49
N LEU A 49 8.89 -8.14 5.99
CA LEU A 49 7.96 -7.12 5.47
C LEU A 49 8.57 -5.71 5.65
N ARG A 50 8.42 -4.84 4.64
CA ARG A 50 9.07 -3.52 4.63
C ARG A 50 8.12 -2.36 4.31
N MET A 51 6.83 -2.58 4.13
CA MET A 51 5.87 -1.51 3.84
C MET A 51 4.50 -1.87 4.38
N ILE A 52 3.93 -0.98 5.20
CA ILE A 52 2.67 -1.20 5.91
C ILE A 52 1.80 0.06 5.83
N GLN A 53 0.50 -0.14 5.62
CA GLN A 53 -0.52 0.89 5.80
C GLN A 53 -1.35 0.55 7.04
N LEU A 54 -1.38 1.46 8.01
CA LEU A 54 -2.33 1.39 9.11
C LEU A 54 -3.70 1.89 8.63
N ARG A 55 -4.67 0.97 8.54
CA ARG A 55 -6.01 1.25 8.00
C ARG A 55 -7.10 0.59 8.86
N GLU A 56 -7.47 1.26 9.95
CA GLU A 56 -8.52 0.85 10.87
C GLU A 56 -9.64 1.90 10.83
N LYS A 57 -10.58 1.75 9.89
CA LYS A 57 -11.57 2.79 9.53
C LYS A 57 -12.60 3.10 10.60
N ASP A 58 -12.82 2.18 11.50
CA ASP A 58 -13.81 2.24 12.57
C ASP A 58 -13.24 2.78 13.90
N LEU A 59 -11.92 3.02 13.96
CA LEU A 59 -11.29 3.66 15.11
C LEU A 59 -11.39 5.19 15.03
N SER A 60 -11.74 5.78 16.16
CA SER A 60 -11.62 7.23 16.37
C SER A 60 -10.15 7.68 16.36
N ALA A 61 -9.90 8.97 16.23
CA ALA A 61 -8.55 9.51 16.30
C ALA A 61 -7.85 9.20 17.63
N ALA A 62 -8.60 9.23 18.74
CA ALA A 62 -8.09 8.93 20.08
C ALA A 62 -7.65 7.47 20.24
N GLU A 63 -8.33 6.54 19.57
CA GLU A 63 -8.00 5.12 19.57
C GLU A 63 -6.89 4.79 18.57
N LEU A 64 -6.90 5.45 17.41
CA LEU A 64 -5.94 5.21 16.33
C LEU A 64 -4.54 5.76 16.66
N TYR A 65 -4.44 6.88 17.39
CA TYR A 65 -3.16 7.51 17.71
C TYR A 65 -2.22 6.61 18.52
N PRO A 66 -2.61 6.01 19.66
CA PRO A 66 -1.73 5.12 20.41
C PRO A 66 -1.32 3.91 19.57
N LEU A 67 -2.22 3.30 18.81
CA LEU A 67 -1.92 2.19 17.92
C LEU A 67 -0.91 2.58 16.83
N ALA A 68 -1.09 3.75 16.21
CA ALA A 68 -0.16 4.27 15.20
C ALA A 68 1.23 4.52 15.79
N LYS A 69 1.32 5.00 17.03
CA LYS A 69 2.58 5.22 17.75
C LYS A 69 3.32 3.91 18.04
N GLU A 70 2.62 2.89 18.52
CA GLU A 70 3.20 1.57 18.75
C GLU A 70 3.66 0.94 17.44
N LEU A 71 2.84 1.00 16.40
CA LEU A 71 3.19 0.50 15.08
C LEU A 71 4.39 1.25 14.47
N ARG A 72 4.50 2.57 14.71
CA ARG A 72 5.67 3.36 14.31
C ARG A 72 6.95 2.86 15.00
N CYS A 73 6.89 2.57 16.30
CA CYS A 73 8.04 2.01 17.02
C CYS A 73 8.48 0.68 16.41
N LEU A 74 7.54 -0.23 16.12
CA LEU A 74 7.84 -1.50 15.48
C LEU A 74 8.45 -1.31 14.09
N THR A 75 7.81 -0.54 13.20
CA THR A 75 8.30 -0.34 11.82
C THR A 75 9.69 0.30 11.80
N HIS A 76 9.98 1.20 12.74
CA HIS A 76 11.30 1.81 12.86
C HIS A 76 12.39 0.80 13.21
N GLN A 77 12.12 -0.13 14.14
CA GLN A 77 13.08 -1.19 14.53
C GLN A 77 13.46 -2.09 13.33
N TYR A 78 12.52 -2.32 12.41
CA TYR A 78 12.75 -3.17 11.23
C TYR A 78 13.06 -2.40 9.95
N HIS A 79 13.30 -1.08 10.03
CA HIS A 79 13.53 -0.22 8.86
C HIS A 79 12.43 -0.36 7.80
N SER A 80 11.17 -0.44 8.25
CA SER A 80 10.00 -0.60 7.41
C SER A 80 9.22 0.69 7.31
N LEU A 81 8.63 0.94 6.13
CA LEU A 81 7.81 2.12 5.87
C LEU A 81 6.43 1.96 6.53
N LEU A 82 6.00 2.99 7.25
CA LEU A 82 4.66 3.12 7.79
C LEU A 82 3.90 4.23 7.06
N LEU A 83 2.78 3.89 6.46
CA LEU A 83 1.82 4.84 5.91
C LEU A 83 0.54 4.84 6.74
N ILE A 84 -0.05 6.02 6.92
CA ILE A 84 -1.34 6.17 7.61
C ILE A 84 -2.44 6.36 6.57
N ASN A 85 -3.53 5.61 6.71
CA ASN A 85 -4.69 5.76 5.83
C ASN A 85 -5.45 7.05 6.13
N ASP A 86 -5.73 7.89 5.11
CA ASP A 86 -6.53 9.11 5.13
C ASP A 86 -6.03 10.25 6.04
N ARG A 87 -5.45 9.95 7.18
CA ARG A 87 -5.18 10.89 8.27
C ARG A 87 -3.78 11.52 8.16
N VAL A 88 -3.72 12.62 7.40
CA VAL A 88 -2.49 13.42 7.19
C VAL A 88 -1.95 13.99 8.52
N ASP A 89 -2.84 14.47 9.38
CA ASP A 89 -2.53 14.97 10.72
C ASP A 89 -1.88 13.89 11.62
N LEU A 90 -2.44 12.69 11.57
CA LEU A 90 -1.92 11.56 12.35
C LEU A 90 -0.56 11.09 11.82
N ALA A 91 -0.39 11.06 10.50
CA ALA A 91 0.89 10.70 9.89
C ALA A 91 2.02 11.63 10.36
N GLN A 92 1.75 12.93 10.43
CA GLN A 92 2.69 13.92 10.96
C GLN A 92 2.92 13.73 12.47
N ALA A 93 1.85 13.52 13.26
CA ALA A 93 1.94 13.37 14.71
C ALA A 93 2.78 12.18 15.16
N VAL A 94 2.81 11.08 14.39
CA VAL A 94 3.59 9.88 14.70
C VAL A 94 4.91 9.77 13.90
N ASN A 95 5.24 10.77 13.09
CA ASN A 95 6.38 10.73 12.17
C ASN A 95 6.36 9.50 11.25
N ALA A 96 5.20 9.22 10.65
CA ALA A 96 5.07 8.18 9.64
C ALA A 96 5.84 8.53 8.37
N ASP A 97 6.12 7.54 7.54
CA ASP A 97 6.85 7.73 6.28
C ASP A 97 5.95 8.22 5.15
N GLY A 98 4.62 8.19 5.36
CA GLY A 98 3.66 8.68 4.36
C GLY A 98 2.21 8.50 4.76
N VAL A 99 1.36 8.79 3.77
CA VAL A 99 -0.09 8.59 3.84
C VAL A 99 -0.58 7.80 2.63
N HIS A 100 -1.71 7.12 2.80
CA HIS A 100 -2.42 6.50 1.68
C HIS A 100 -3.82 7.09 1.57
N LEU A 101 -4.13 7.69 0.43
CA LEU A 101 -5.36 8.44 0.20
C LEU A 101 -6.34 7.63 -0.66
N GLY A 102 -7.58 7.59 -0.24
CA GLY A 102 -8.68 6.98 -0.97
C GLY A 102 -9.65 8.02 -1.54
N HIS A 103 -10.77 7.54 -2.08
CA HIS A 103 -11.77 8.41 -2.73
C HIS A 103 -12.41 9.47 -1.79
N HIS A 104 -12.48 9.18 -0.49
CA HIS A 104 -13.08 10.07 0.52
C HIS A 104 -12.02 10.84 1.32
N SER A 105 -10.74 10.72 0.97
CA SER A 105 -9.65 11.43 1.63
C SER A 105 -9.57 12.90 1.17
N LEU A 106 -8.66 13.66 1.78
CA LEU A 106 -8.25 14.95 1.23
C LEU A 106 -7.76 14.79 -0.22
N PRO A 107 -8.00 15.78 -1.10
CA PRO A 107 -7.36 15.80 -2.41
C PRO A 107 -5.84 15.67 -2.31
N ILE A 108 -5.23 14.92 -3.23
CA ILE A 108 -3.80 14.59 -3.18
C ILE A 108 -2.94 15.87 -3.18
N ASP A 109 -3.27 16.85 -4.00
CA ASP A 109 -2.54 18.13 -4.07
C ASP A 109 -2.64 18.93 -2.76
N VAL A 110 -3.78 18.84 -2.05
CA VAL A 110 -3.97 19.46 -0.73
C VAL A 110 -3.14 18.73 0.33
N ALA A 111 -3.20 17.39 0.34
CA ALA A 111 -2.37 16.58 1.24
C ALA A 111 -0.89 16.85 1.01
N ARG A 112 -0.45 16.94 -0.26
CA ARG A 112 0.95 17.24 -0.62
C ARG A 112 1.41 18.61 -0.10
N LYS A 113 0.54 19.62 -0.14
CA LYS A 113 0.85 20.94 0.45
C LYS A 113 1.05 20.87 1.97
N VAL A 114 0.29 20.01 2.65
CA VAL A 114 0.40 19.84 4.11
C VAL A 114 1.66 19.07 4.52
N ILE A 115 1.94 17.93 3.86
CA ILE A 115 3.05 17.05 4.27
C ILE A 115 4.38 17.36 3.58
N GLY A 116 4.37 18.25 2.59
CA GLY A 116 5.58 18.58 1.80
C GLY A 116 6.04 17.45 0.89
N SER A 117 7.30 17.50 0.44
CA SER A 117 7.89 16.53 -0.49
C SER A 117 8.57 15.34 0.19
N LYS A 118 8.69 15.32 1.51
CA LYS A 118 9.46 14.29 2.24
C LYS A 118 8.69 13.02 2.52
N LEU A 119 7.36 13.13 2.69
CA LEU A 119 6.52 11.97 2.98
C LEU A 119 5.90 11.40 1.70
N LEU A 120 5.76 10.09 1.66
CA LEU A 120 5.12 9.39 0.55
C LEU A 120 3.61 9.62 0.54
N ILE A 121 3.03 9.76 -0.65
CA ILE A 121 1.59 9.69 -0.90
C ILE A 121 1.30 8.50 -1.79
N GLY A 122 0.66 7.47 -1.22
CA GLY A 122 0.00 6.44 -2.00
C GLY A 122 -1.44 6.85 -2.31
N ALA A 123 -1.99 6.44 -3.44
CA ALA A 123 -3.38 6.70 -3.80
C ALA A 123 -4.11 5.44 -4.28
N SER A 124 -5.37 5.26 -3.84
CA SER A 124 -6.24 4.21 -4.36
C SER A 124 -6.84 4.65 -5.69
N THR A 125 -6.73 3.80 -6.73
CA THR A 125 -7.23 4.10 -8.08
C THR A 125 -7.94 2.90 -8.69
N HIS A 126 -8.86 3.17 -9.62
CA HIS A 126 -9.69 2.18 -10.30
C HIS A 126 -9.75 2.37 -11.82
N SER A 127 -9.12 3.43 -12.34
CA SER A 127 -9.07 3.76 -13.77
C SER A 127 -7.77 4.44 -14.17
N HIS A 128 -7.48 4.45 -15.47
CA HIS A 128 -6.32 5.16 -16.03
C HIS A 128 -6.39 6.67 -15.72
N SER A 129 -7.55 7.28 -15.86
CA SER A 129 -7.74 8.72 -15.58
C SER A 129 -7.48 9.08 -14.13
N GLU A 130 -7.82 8.18 -13.18
CA GLU A 130 -7.50 8.39 -11.76
C GLU A 130 -6.00 8.29 -11.50
N ILE A 131 -5.28 7.39 -12.16
CA ILE A 131 -3.81 7.27 -12.04
C ILE A 131 -3.12 8.52 -12.60
N THR A 132 -3.54 8.98 -13.77
CA THR A 132 -2.99 10.21 -14.37
C THR A 132 -3.22 11.41 -13.46
N ARG A 133 -4.42 11.57 -12.93
CA ARG A 133 -4.74 12.63 -11.98
C ARG A 133 -3.93 12.51 -10.69
N ALA A 134 -3.76 11.29 -10.14
CA ALA A 134 -2.95 11.08 -8.95
C ALA A 134 -1.50 11.51 -9.18
N TYR A 135 -0.92 11.19 -10.34
CA TYR A 135 0.40 11.65 -10.74
C TYR A 135 0.49 13.17 -10.84
N GLU A 136 -0.44 13.81 -11.54
CA GLU A 136 -0.48 15.28 -11.70
C GLU A 136 -0.65 16.02 -10.36
N GLN A 137 -1.33 15.41 -9.40
CA GLN A 137 -1.53 15.94 -8.06
C GLN A 137 -0.39 15.63 -7.08
N GLY A 138 0.61 14.85 -7.49
CA GLY A 138 1.82 14.58 -6.71
C GLY A 138 1.78 13.33 -5.82
N ALA A 139 1.02 12.29 -6.22
CA ALA A 139 1.17 10.97 -5.63
C ALA A 139 2.52 10.35 -6.03
N ASP A 140 3.05 9.47 -5.18
CA ASP A 140 4.32 8.76 -5.40
C ASP A 140 4.10 7.33 -5.94
N PHE A 141 2.97 6.71 -5.62
CA PHE A 141 2.56 5.41 -6.11
C PHE A 141 1.04 5.24 -6.02
N VAL A 142 0.52 4.22 -6.67
CA VAL A 142 -0.91 3.91 -6.63
C VAL A 142 -1.17 2.44 -6.31
N THR A 143 -2.34 2.17 -5.71
CA THR A 143 -2.93 0.83 -5.72
C THR A 143 -4.01 0.77 -6.78
N TYR A 144 -4.05 -0.31 -7.56
CA TYR A 144 -5.04 -0.54 -8.60
C TYR A 144 -5.79 -1.85 -8.36
N GLY A 145 -7.11 -1.81 -8.40
CA GLY A 145 -7.94 -2.98 -8.18
C GLY A 145 -9.39 -2.67 -7.82
N PRO A 146 -10.17 -3.71 -7.45
CA PRO A 146 -9.75 -5.09 -7.16
C PRO A 146 -9.43 -5.90 -8.43
N VAL A 147 -8.25 -6.54 -8.46
CA VAL A 147 -7.83 -7.33 -9.64
C VAL A 147 -8.63 -8.62 -9.76
N TYR A 148 -8.81 -9.32 -8.65
CA TYR A 148 -9.63 -10.54 -8.57
C TYR A 148 -10.82 -10.32 -7.63
N PHE A 149 -11.77 -11.24 -7.71
CA PHE A 149 -12.92 -11.22 -6.80
C PHE A 149 -12.48 -11.24 -5.33
N THR A 150 -13.06 -10.36 -4.55
CA THR A 150 -12.92 -10.33 -3.09
C THR A 150 -14.26 -9.95 -2.45
N PRO A 151 -14.72 -10.67 -1.42
CA PRO A 151 -16.01 -10.43 -0.78
C PRO A 151 -16.18 -8.98 -0.30
N SER A 152 -15.12 -8.39 0.23
CA SER A 152 -15.11 -7.01 0.74
C SER A 152 -15.34 -5.93 -0.33
N LYS A 153 -15.18 -6.27 -1.60
CA LYS A 153 -15.39 -5.35 -2.74
C LYS A 153 -16.56 -5.74 -3.63
N ALA A 154 -17.22 -6.86 -3.37
CA ALA A 154 -18.39 -7.32 -4.14
C ALA A 154 -19.50 -6.24 -4.33
N PRO A 155 -19.83 -5.40 -3.31
CA PRO A 155 -20.80 -4.32 -3.47
C PRO A 155 -20.38 -3.20 -4.42
N TYR A 156 -19.09 -3.07 -4.73
CA TYR A 156 -18.54 -1.94 -5.52
C TYR A 156 -18.31 -2.28 -7.00
N GLY A 157 -18.67 -3.49 -7.45
CA GLY A 157 -18.58 -3.88 -8.84
C GLY A 157 -17.73 -5.12 -9.12
N LYS A 158 -17.57 -5.41 -10.41
CA LYS A 158 -16.76 -6.55 -10.87
C LYS A 158 -15.26 -6.26 -10.73
N PRO A 159 -14.42 -7.31 -10.54
CA PRO A 159 -12.96 -7.17 -10.62
C PRO A 159 -12.52 -6.56 -11.95
N VAL A 160 -11.46 -5.76 -11.93
CA VAL A 160 -10.87 -5.16 -13.14
C VAL A 160 -10.18 -6.19 -14.04
N GLY A 161 -9.68 -7.29 -13.46
CA GLY A 161 -9.01 -8.38 -14.17
C GLY A 161 -7.56 -8.08 -14.56
N LEU A 162 -6.85 -9.14 -14.97
CA LEU A 162 -5.43 -9.05 -15.36
C LEU A 162 -5.19 -8.23 -16.60
N GLN A 163 -6.06 -8.33 -17.62
CA GLN A 163 -5.88 -7.58 -18.85
C GLN A 163 -5.88 -6.07 -18.58
N SER A 164 -6.84 -5.60 -17.79
CA SER A 164 -6.91 -4.19 -17.41
C SER A 164 -5.69 -3.75 -16.58
N LEU A 165 -5.21 -4.62 -15.68
CA LEU A 165 -3.99 -4.37 -14.90
C LEU A 165 -2.77 -4.23 -15.82
N GLN A 166 -2.60 -5.12 -16.80
CA GLN A 166 -1.51 -5.09 -17.77
C GLN A 166 -1.54 -3.82 -18.61
N ASP A 167 -2.72 -3.44 -19.11
CA ASP A 167 -2.89 -2.22 -19.89
C ASP A 167 -2.56 -0.97 -19.07
N ILE A 168 -2.95 -0.95 -17.81
CA ILE A 168 -2.59 0.13 -16.87
C ILE A 168 -1.09 0.20 -16.66
N CYS A 169 -0.44 -0.91 -16.30
CA CYS A 169 0.99 -0.91 -15.99
C CYS A 169 1.88 -0.48 -17.15
N LYS A 170 1.42 -0.73 -18.40
CA LYS A 170 2.15 -0.34 -19.61
C LYS A 170 2.31 1.18 -19.77
N TYR A 171 1.34 1.96 -19.27
CA TYR A 171 1.29 3.41 -19.49
C TYR A 171 1.24 4.22 -18.19
N ALA A 172 1.19 3.58 -17.03
CA ALA A 172 1.14 4.27 -15.75
C ALA A 172 2.42 5.10 -15.51
N PRO A 173 2.29 6.40 -15.20
CA PRO A 173 3.43 7.25 -14.87
C PRO A 173 3.98 7.02 -13.46
N LEU A 174 3.31 6.18 -12.65
CA LEU A 174 3.63 5.87 -11.26
C LEU A 174 3.76 4.36 -11.05
N PRO A 175 4.54 3.92 -10.04
CA PRO A 175 4.52 2.54 -9.57
C PRO A 175 3.11 2.09 -9.19
N VAL A 176 2.66 0.95 -9.74
CA VAL A 176 1.33 0.38 -9.51
C VAL A 176 1.44 -0.85 -8.62
N TYR A 177 0.68 -0.88 -7.52
CA TYR A 177 0.50 -2.07 -6.69
C TYR A 177 -0.85 -2.72 -7.01
N ALA A 178 -0.82 -4.00 -7.37
CA ALA A 178 -2.05 -4.77 -7.56
C ALA A 178 -2.74 -5.01 -6.21
N LEU A 179 -4.02 -4.69 -6.10
CA LEU A 179 -4.82 -4.87 -4.89
C LEU A 179 -6.11 -5.64 -5.20
N GLY A 180 -6.50 -6.52 -4.27
CA GLY A 180 -7.78 -7.22 -4.27
C GLY A 180 -7.72 -8.62 -4.85
N GLY A 181 -7.90 -9.60 -3.97
CA GLY A 181 -7.95 -11.03 -4.30
C GLY A 181 -6.62 -11.65 -4.72
N VAL A 182 -5.51 -10.91 -4.63
CA VAL A 182 -4.18 -11.45 -4.91
C VAL A 182 -3.75 -12.38 -3.78
N LYS A 183 -3.30 -13.59 -4.14
CA LYS A 183 -2.80 -14.65 -3.26
C LYS A 183 -1.55 -15.27 -3.87
N THR A 184 -0.88 -16.16 -3.13
CA THR A 184 0.32 -16.85 -3.61
C THR A 184 0.09 -17.57 -4.96
N GLU A 185 -1.09 -18.18 -5.14
CA GLU A 185 -1.43 -18.98 -6.32
C GLU A 185 -1.55 -18.17 -7.61
N ASN A 186 -1.97 -16.89 -7.51
CA ASN A 186 -2.14 -15.98 -8.66
C ASN A 186 -1.12 -14.82 -8.69
N ALA A 187 -0.15 -14.83 -7.74
CA ALA A 187 0.84 -13.76 -7.62
C ALA A 187 1.74 -13.67 -8.85
N LEU A 188 2.15 -14.81 -9.43
CA LEU A 188 3.04 -14.82 -10.60
C LEU A 188 2.42 -14.11 -11.81
N GLU A 189 1.20 -14.47 -12.18
CA GLU A 189 0.50 -13.83 -13.30
C GLU A 189 0.21 -12.35 -13.04
N THR A 190 -0.05 -12.00 -11.76
CA THR A 190 -0.20 -10.61 -11.34
C THR A 190 1.09 -9.81 -11.56
N LEU A 191 2.24 -10.37 -11.19
CA LEU A 191 3.55 -9.72 -11.36
C LEU A 191 3.93 -9.59 -12.84
N GLN A 192 3.58 -10.56 -13.66
CA GLN A 192 3.77 -10.54 -15.11
C GLN A 192 2.98 -9.42 -15.82
N SER A 193 1.97 -8.85 -15.15
CA SER A 193 1.27 -7.65 -15.64
C SER A 193 2.10 -6.37 -15.55
N GLY A 194 3.32 -6.41 -14.97
CA GLY A 194 4.23 -5.25 -14.88
C GLY A 194 4.02 -4.38 -13.64
N VAL A 195 3.35 -4.89 -12.60
CA VAL A 195 3.17 -4.16 -11.34
C VAL A 195 4.48 -4.00 -10.58
N ALA A 196 4.62 -2.92 -9.83
CA ALA A 196 5.73 -2.68 -8.92
C ALA A 196 5.69 -3.61 -7.70
N GLY A 197 4.50 -4.06 -7.31
CA GLY A 197 4.30 -4.95 -6.18
C GLY A 197 2.85 -5.36 -5.96
N ILE A 198 2.63 -6.09 -4.87
CA ILE A 198 1.33 -6.61 -4.45
C ILE A 198 0.93 -5.96 -3.13
N ALA A 199 -0.24 -5.33 -3.10
CA ALA A 199 -0.89 -4.89 -1.88
C ALA A 199 -1.82 -6.00 -1.34
N ALA A 200 -1.64 -6.39 -0.09
CA ALA A 200 -2.33 -7.53 0.52
C ALA A 200 -2.99 -7.15 1.85
N ILE A 201 -4.16 -7.72 2.10
CA ILE A 201 -4.89 -7.68 3.37
C ILE A 201 -5.04 -9.12 3.87
N SER A 202 -6.12 -9.79 3.47
CA SER A 202 -6.50 -11.13 3.93
C SER A 202 -5.45 -12.20 3.63
N ALA A 203 -4.73 -12.10 2.52
CA ALA A 203 -3.68 -13.05 2.15
C ALA A 203 -2.57 -13.15 3.20
N LEU A 204 -2.35 -12.09 3.99
CA LEU A 204 -1.35 -12.05 5.06
C LEU A 204 -1.97 -12.05 6.46
N LEU A 205 -3.18 -11.50 6.64
CA LEU A 205 -3.80 -11.35 7.96
C LEU A 205 -4.70 -12.52 8.35
N SER A 206 -5.42 -13.13 7.38
CA SER A 206 -6.43 -14.16 7.65
C SER A 206 -5.85 -15.59 7.72
N THR A 207 -4.57 -15.72 8.02
CA THR A 207 -3.86 -16.99 8.09
C THR A 207 -3.34 -17.26 9.50
N PRO A 208 -3.28 -18.52 9.95
CA PRO A 208 -2.65 -18.86 11.23
C PRO A 208 -1.14 -18.63 11.25
N SER A 209 -0.50 -18.53 10.10
CA SER A 209 0.96 -18.30 9.96
C SER A 209 1.26 -17.16 8.97
N PRO A 210 1.15 -15.89 9.40
CA PRO A 210 1.43 -14.72 8.58
C PRO A 210 2.84 -14.71 7.97
N ALA A 211 3.86 -15.06 8.76
CA ALA A 211 5.25 -15.14 8.29
C ALA A 211 5.42 -16.14 7.14
N GLN A 212 4.79 -17.31 7.21
CA GLN A 212 4.87 -18.33 6.14
C GLN A 212 4.12 -17.84 4.89
N ALA A 213 2.96 -17.20 5.04
CA ALA A 213 2.22 -16.63 3.91
C ALA A 213 3.05 -15.54 3.21
N TYR A 214 3.71 -14.68 3.98
CA TYR A 214 4.63 -13.68 3.46
C TYR A 214 5.84 -14.30 2.75
N ALA A 215 6.46 -15.32 3.34
CA ALA A 215 7.59 -16.03 2.74
C ALA A 215 7.21 -16.70 1.40
N ASN A 216 6.02 -17.31 1.33
CA ASN A 216 5.51 -17.90 0.09
C ASN A 216 5.29 -16.82 -0.99
N LEU A 217 4.70 -15.70 -0.66
CA LEU A 217 4.47 -14.59 -1.58
C LEU A 217 5.78 -13.98 -2.07
N THR A 218 6.73 -13.74 -1.18
CA THR A 218 8.05 -13.16 -1.53
C THR A 218 8.89 -14.11 -2.38
N LYS A 219 8.76 -15.41 -2.19
CA LYS A 219 9.42 -16.40 -3.07
C LYS A 219 8.99 -16.24 -4.52
N VAL A 220 7.70 -16.00 -4.78
CA VAL A 220 7.18 -15.74 -6.13
C VAL A 220 7.75 -14.45 -6.71
N LEU A 221 7.81 -13.36 -5.89
CA LEU A 221 8.39 -12.09 -6.31
C LEU A 221 9.89 -12.23 -6.69
N ILE A 222 10.65 -12.98 -5.90
CA ILE A 222 12.09 -13.20 -6.16
C ILE A 222 12.29 -14.02 -7.44
N GLN A 223 11.47 -15.04 -7.66
CA GLN A 223 11.51 -15.84 -8.89
C GLN A 223 11.20 -15.01 -10.13
N HIS A 224 10.16 -14.18 -10.07
CA HIS A 224 9.79 -13.28 -11.17
C HIS A 224 10.90 -12.27 -11.54
N LYS A 225 11.64 -11.74 -10.55
CA LYS A 225 12.73 -10.78 -10.80
C LYS A 225 13.98 -11.41 -11.44
N LYS A 226 14.09 -12.76 -11.44
CA LYS A 226 15.22 -13.50 -12.02
C LYS A 226 14.93 -14.01 -13.44
N SER A 227 13.67 -13.96 -13.86
CA SER A 227 13.20 -14.37 -15.19
C SER A 227 13.21 -13.19 -16.15
#